data_361e7c8288be98d6df05b7402a472b4b
#
_entry.id   361e7c8288be98d6df05b7402a472b4b
#
_cell.length_a   1.000
_cell.length_b   1.000
_cell.length_c   1.000
_cell.angle_alpha   90.00
_cell.angle_beta   90.00
_cell.angle_gamma   90.00
#
_symmetry.space_group_name_H-M   'P 1'
#
loop_
_entity.id
_entity.type
_entity.pdbx_description
1 polymer ?
#
loop_
_entity_poly.entity_id
_entity_poly.type
_entity_poly.pdbx_seq_one_letter_code
_entity_poly.pdbx_strand_id
1 'polypeptide(L)'
;MTIKKIKLYLFIIILSLFLSKLNAKDLQKLDIGNIEAKVVIKIFSSLTCPHCADLHKKIFKNLYNEFIQTNLVRFQHHGFPLDLAALNAEKLLICIDGVKNRLNFLDEIYEKQNAWASGNDINSINLKLSKIAKNYGLNDDKIVTCFKNENLEDKILQDRIKNSKEYSIQSTPTIFINEKKYDGDHNYNEIRKA
;
A
#
# COMPACT_ATOMS: atom_id res chain seq x y z
N MET A 1 15.46 -41.45 -31.66
CA MET A 1 14.94 -41.00 -30.35
C MET A 1 13.52 -41.52 -30.23
N THR A 2 13.20 -42.37 -29.25
CA THR A 2 11.91 -43.06 -29.19
C THR A 2 10.78 -42.12 -28.74
N ILE A 3 9.58 -42.32 -29.32
CA ILE A 3 8.36 -41.53 -29.04
C ILE A 3 8.09 -41.35 -27.52
N LYS A 4 8.47 -42.37 -26.71
CA LYS A 4 8.39 -42.27 -25.22
C LYS A 4 9.29 -41.18 -24.63
N LYS A 5 10.49 -40.97 -25.17
CA LYS A 5 11.40 -39.91 -24.70
C LYS A 5 10.88 -38.52 -25.06
N ILE A 6 10.27 -38.34 -26.23
CA ILE A 6 9.67 -37.08 -26.66
C ILE A 6 8.48 -36.70 -25.76
N LYS A 7 7.60 -37.65 -25.44
CA LYS A 7 6.47 -37.42 -24.52
C LYS A 7 6.94 -37.07 -23.12
N LEU A 8 8.01 -37.66 -22.62
CA LEU A 8 8.57 -37.34 -21.32
C LEU A 8 9.17 -35.91 -21.30
N TYR A 9 9.91 -35.52 -22.35
CA TYR A 9 10.45 -34.15 -22.46
C TYR A 9 9.35 -33.07 -22.56
N LEU A 10 8.30 -33.36 -23.37
CA LEU A 10 7.14 -32.47 -23.45
C LEU A 10 6.42 -32.33 -22.11
N PHE A 11 6.27 -33.39 -21.34
CA PHE A 11 5.66 -33.37 -20.01
C PHE A 11 6.50 -32.55 -19.01
N ILE A 12 7.83 -32.71 -19.05
CA ILE A 12 8.75 -31.94 -18.18
C ILE A 12 8.71 -30.44 -18.53
N ILE A 13 8.66 -30.09 -19.82
CA ILE A 13 8.56 -28.69 -20.27
C ILE A 13 7.22 -28.08 -19.86
N ILE A 14 6.12 -28.79 -19.99
CA ILE A 14 4.79 -28.35 -19.56
C ILE A 14 4.76 -28.18 -18.03
N LEU A 15 5.32 -29.09 -17.27
CA LEU A 15 5.40 -29.03 -15.82
C LEU A 15 6.28 -27.86 -15.36
N SER A 16 7.39 -27.56 -16.04
CA SER A 16 8.26 -26.42 -15.73
C SER A 16 7.57 -25.06 -16.03
N LEU A 17 6.74 -25.00 -17.07
CA LEU A 17 5.92 -23.82 -17.39
C LEU A 17 4.78 -23.59 -16.37
N PHE A 18 4.27 -24.65 -15.75
CA PHE A 18 3.30 -24.54 -14.66
C PHE A 18 3.93 -24.11 -13.34
N LEU A 19 5.15 -24.53 -13.04
CA LEU A 19 5.88 -24.16 -11.82
C LEU A 19 6.36 -22.70 -11.82
N SER A 20 6.55 -22.09 -12.99
CA SER A 20 6.97 -20.68 -13.11
C SER A 20 5.85 -19.65 -12.84
N LYS A 21 4.59 -20.10 -12.68
CA LYS A 21 3.46 -19.23 -12.27
C LYS A 21 3.24 -19.14 -10.77
N LEU A 22 4.03 -19.84 -9.96
CA LEU A 22 3.95 -19.73 -8.49
C LEU A 22 4.96 -18.70 -7.99
N ASN A 23 4.42 -17.60 -7.47
CA ASN A 23 5.04 -16.60 -6.60
C ASN A 23 5.43 -15.24 -7.21
N ALA A 24 4.51 -14.58 -7.86
CA ALA A 24 4.39 -13.15 -7.60
C ALA A 24 3.40 -13.02 -6.41
N LYS A 25 3.90 -13.12 -5.18
CA LYS A 25 3.11 -12.76 -4.02
C LYS A 25 2.81 -11.26 -4.19
N ASP A 26 1.58 -10.94 -4.59
CA ASP A 26 1.14 -9.55 -4.71
C ASP A 26 1.52 -8.79 -3.45
N LEU A 27 1.95 -7.53 -3.60
CA LEU A 27 2.15 -6.65 -2.46
C LEU A 27 0.91 -6.75 -1.56
N GLN A 28 1.12 -7.05 -0.29
CA GLN A 28 0.03 -7.04 0.68
C GLN A 28 -0.41 -5.59 0.92
N LYS A 29 -1.17 -5.05 -0.04
CA LYS A 29 -1.78 -3.72 0.07
C LYS A 29 -2.70 -3.68 1.29
N LEU A 30 -2.82 -2.52 1.90
CA LEU A 30 -3.83 -2.34 2.94
C LEU A 30 -5.20 -2.24 2.26
N ASP A 31 -5.98 -3.29 2.43
CA ASP A 31 -7.30 -3.49 1.85
C ASP A 31 -8.28 -3.82 2.98
N ILE A 32 -9.32 -3.01 3.14
CA ILE A 32 -10.21 -3.02 4.30
C ILE A 32 -11.67 -2.97 3.85
N GLY A 33 -12.52 -3.65 4.58
CA GLY A 33 -13.95 -3.75 4.29
C GLY A 33 -14.30 -5.05 3.60
N ASN A 34 -15.55 -5.17 3.17
CA ASN A 34 -16.03 -6.37 2.51
C ASN A 34 -15.52 -6.45 1.07
N ILE A 35 -14.95 -7.59 0.68
CA ILE A 35 -14.48 -7.82 -0.70
C ILE A 35 -15.60 -7.73 -1.74
N GLU A 36 -16.84 -8.04 -1.33
CA GLU A 36 -18.05 -7.99 -2.16
C GLU A 36 -18.75 -6.61 -2.12
N ALA A 37 -18.15 -5.61 -1.47
CA ALA A 37 -18.73 -4.26 -1.42
C ALA A 37 -18.88 -3.69 -2.84
N LYS A 38 -20.06 -3.14 -3.12
CA LYS A 38 -20.35 -2.53 -4.43
C LYS A 38 -19.58 -1.25 -4.70
N VAL A 39 -19.12 -0.59 -3.63
CA VAL A 39 -18.33 0.63 -3.72
C VAL A 39 -16.91 0.34 -3.26
N VAL A 40 -15.94 0.65 -4.11
CA VAL A 40 -14.51 0.54 -3.82
C VAL A 40 -13.88 1.93 -3.88
N ILE A 41 -13.25 2.35 -2.81
CA ILE A 41 -12.46 3.58 -2.76
C ILE A 41 -10.98 3.21 -2.79
N LYS A 42 -10.28 3.66 -3.83
CA LYS A 42 -8.81 3.56 -3.94
C LYS A 42 -8.20 4.93 -3.69
N ILE A 43 -7.21 5.00 -2.81
CA ILE A 43 -6.47 6.24 -2.56
C ILE A 43 -4.98 6.00 -2.85
N PHE A 44 -4.48 6.71 -3.86
CA PHE A 44 -3.06 6.76 -4.18
C PHE A 44 -2.42 7.88 -3.37
N SER A 45 -1.53 7.52 -2.44
CA SER A 45 -1.01 8.47 -1.47
C SER A 45 0.44 8.23 -1.11
N SER A 46 1.13 9.32 -0.77
CA SER A 46 2.48 9.29 -0.20
C SER A 46 2.42 9.56 1.29
N LEU A 47 3.18 8.78 2.07
CA LEU A 47 3.18 8.91 3.52
C LEU A 47 3.89 10.20 4.02
N THR A 48 4.64 10.88 3.15
CA THR A 48 5.22 12.21 3.43
C THR A 48 4.40 13.38 2.90
N CYS A 49 3.34 13.12 2.12
CA CYS A 49 2.51 14.18 1.54
C CYS A 49 1.58 14.81 2.58
N PRO A 50 1.66 16.14 2.86
CA PRO A 50 0.79 16.79 3.86
C PRO A 50 -0.70 16.72 3.49
N HIS A 51 -1.04 16.85 2.20
CA HIS A 51 -2.43 16.73 1.74
C HIS A 51 -2.99 15.33 1.94
N CYS A 52 -2.13 14.28 1.85
CA CYS A 52 -2.52 12.90 2.16
C CYS A 52 -2.82 12.74 3.65
N ALA A 53 -1.99 13.33 4.52
CA ALA A 53 -2.23 13.32 5.96
C ALA A 53 -3.52 14.07 6.33
N ASP A 54 -3.78 15.19 5.69
CA ASP A 54 -5.02 15.96 5.90
C ASP A 54 -6.26 15.17 5.47
N LEU A 55 -6.23 14.55 4.28
CA LEU A 55 -7.30 13.70 3.81
C LEU A 55 -7.57 12.54 4.76
N HIS A 56 -6.51 11.89 5.23
CA HIS A 56 -6.62 10.76 6.15
C HIS A 56 -7.23 11.20 7.49
N LYS A 57 -6.73 12.25 8.09
CA LYS A 57 -7.20 12.75 9.39
C LYS A 57 -8.64 13.31 9.37
N LYS A 58 -9.00 14.03 8.30
CA LYS A 58 -10.27 14.78 8.24
C LYS A 58 -11.40 14.00 7.55
N ILE A 59 -11.06 13.07 6.65
CA ILE A 59 -12.04 12.43 5.78
C ILE A 59 -12.07 10.93 5.99
N PHE A 60 -10.92 10.26 5.93
CA PHE A 60 -10.87 8.80 6.00
C PHE A 60 -11.50 8.25 7.28
N LYS A 61 -11.25 8.87 8.44
CA LYS A 61 -11.84 8.43 9.74
C LYS A 61 -13.37 8.43 9.70
N ASN A 62 -13.98 9.42 9.05
CA ASN A 62 -15.44 9.47 8.90
C ASN A 62 -15.93 8.42 7.91
N LEU A 63 -15.27 8.25 6.77
CA LEU A 63 -15.57 7.19 5.80
C LEU A 63 -15.41 5.80 6.43
N TYR A 64 -14.38 5.60 7.24
CA TYR A 64 -14.16 4.36 7.95
C TYR A 64 -15.32 4.01 8.86
N ASN A 65 -15.74 4.96 9.70
CA ASN A 65 -16.82 4.76 10.68
C ASN A 65 -18.20 4.57 10.03
N GLU A 66 -18.50 5.32 8.97
CA GLU A 66 -19.83 5.29 8.35
C GLU A 66 -19.98 4.14 7.34
N PHE A 67 -18.94 3.83 6.56
CA PHE A 67 -19.08 2.95 5.41
C PHE A 67 -18.17 1.73 5.41
N ILE A 68 -16.88 1.88 5.84
CA ILE A 68 -15.91 0.80 5.67
C ILE A 68 -16.13 -0.28 6.74
N GLN A 69 -16.20 0.09 8.01
CA GLN A 69 -16.45 -0.87 9.09
C GLN A 69 -17.86 -1.46 9.07
N THR A 70 -18.80 -0.82 8.38
CA THR A 70 -20.15 -1.34 8.14
C THR A 70 -20.25 -2.23 6.91
N ASN A 71 -19.12 -2.50 6.23
CA ASN A 71 -19.01 -3.32 5.03
C ASN A 71 -19.76 -2.78 3.78
N LEU A 72 -20.13 -1.50 3.76
CA LEU A 72 -20.75 -0.86 2.60
C LEU A 72 -19.72 -0.45 1.55
N VAL A 73 -18.50 -0.11 2.00
CA VAL A 73 -17.40 0.33 1.15
C VAL A 73 -16.16 -0.53 1.45
N ARG A 74 -15.45 -0.90 0.39
CA ARG A 74 -14.11 -1.45 0.44
C ARG A 74 -13.10 -0.34 0.18
N PHE A 75 -12.11 -0.23 1.05
CA PHE A 75 -11.04 0.76 0.94
C PHE A 75 -9.72 0.09 0.59
N GLN A 76 -8.99 0.70 -0.34
CA GLN A 76 -7.66 0.27 -0.76
C GLN A 76 -6.66 1.42 -0.67
N HIS A 77 -5.64 1.26 0.19
CA HIS A 77 -4.48 2.13 0.19
C HIS A 77 -3.51 1.68 -0.90
N HIS A 78 -3.15 2.59 -1.78
CA HIS A 78 -2.14 2.39 -2.81
C HIS A 78 -0.95 3.32 -2.53
N GLY A 79 0.15 2.75 -2.03
CA GLY A 79 1.37 3.49 -1.78
C GLY A 79 1.92 4.12 -3.06
N PHE A 80 2.14 5.43 -2.99
CA PHE A 80 2.72 6.21 -4.09
C PHE A 80 3.84 7.10 -3.54
N PRO A 81 4.98 6.49 -3.11
CA PRO A 81 6.04 7.23 -2.44
C PRO A 81 6.63 8.30 -3.36
N LEU A 82 6.73 9.53 -2.85
CA LEU A 82 7.31 10.67 -3.56
C LEU A 82 8.79 10.86 -3.26
N ASP A 83 9.27 10.27 -2.16
CA ASP A 83 10.64 10.36 -1.67
C ASP A 83 11.06 9.09 -0.93
N LEU A 84 12.32 9.03 -0.52
CA LEU A 84 12.89 7.88 0.18
C LEU A 84 12.27 7.66 1.57
N ALA A 85 11.88 8.72 2.27
CA ALA A 85 11.25 8.60 3.59
C ALA A 85 9.85 7.96 3.47
N ALA A 86 9.06 8.38 2.46
CA ALA A 86 7.78 7.76 2.15
C ALA A 86 7.93 6.29 1.73
N LEU A 87 8.96 5.97 0.92
CA LEU A 87 9.27 4.60 0.51
C LEU A 87 9.59 3.71 1.73
N ASN A 88 10.43 4.19 2.64
CA ASN A 88 10.78 3.46 3.85
C ASN A 88 9.57 3.27 4.79
N ALA A 89 8.71 4.28 4.92
CA ALA A 89 7.47 4.16 5.68
C ALA A 89 6.51 3.13 5.05
N GLU A 90 6.39 3.11 3.72
CA GLU A 90 5.58 2.14 2.98
C GLU A 90 6.12 0.71 3.13
N LYS A 91 7.45 0.53 3.11
CA LYS A 91 8.08 -0.78 3.39
C LYS A 91 7.68 -1.30 4.77
N LEU A 92 7.71 -0.45 5.80
CA LEU A 92 7.29 -0.84 7.15
C LEU A 92 5.79 -1.18 7.21
N LEU A 93 4.93 -0.38 6.57
CA LEU A 93 3.48 -0.65 6.50
C LEU A 93 3.20 -2.05 5.94
N ILE A 94 3.90 -2.44 4.88
CA ILE A 94 3.75 -3.75 4.25
C ILE A 94 4.31 -4.88 5.12
N CYS A 95 5.38 -4.63 5.87
CA CYS A 95 5.99 -5.60 6.76
C CYS A 95 5.20 -5.88 8.04
N ILE A 96 4.30 -4.99 8.43
CA ILE A 96 3.46 -5.18 9.62
C ILE A 96 2.44 -6.28 9.35
N ASP A 97 2.33 -7.24 10.27
CA ASP A 97 1.37 -8.33 10.18
C ASP A 97 -0.04 -7.89 10.62
N GLY A 98 -1.02 -8.33 9.86
CA GLY A 98 -2.44 -8.11 10.14
C GLY A 98 -2.98 -6.74 9.69
N VAL A 99 -4.16 -6.76 9.08
CA VAL A 99 -4.82 -5.58 8.50
C VAL A 99 -5.07 -4.49 9.54
N LYS A 100 -5.50 -4.88 10.75
CA LYS A 100 -5.76 -3.94 11.85
C LYS A 100 -4.50 -3.19 12.29
N ASN A 101 -3.38 -3.90 12.44
CA ASN A 101 -2.12 -3.27 12.83
C ASN A 101 -1.60 -2.34 11.74
N ARG A 102 -1.75 -2.72 10.46
CA ARG A 102 -1.39 -1.85 9.33
C ARG A 102 -2.25 -0.59 9.29
N LEU A 103 -3.56 -0.72 9.51
CA LEU A 103 -4.43 0.44 9.59
C LEU A 103 -4.02 1.38 10.72
N ASN A 104 -3.82 0.84 11.92
CA ASN A 104 -3.40 1.65 13.06
C ASN A 104 -2.02 2.29 12.85
N PHE A 105 -1.09 1.59 12.19
CA PHE A 105 0.19 2.17 11.80
C PHE A 105 0.01 3.31 10.80
N LEU A 106 -0.84 3.15 9.79
CA LEU A 106 -1.15 4.19 8.81
C LEU A 106 -1.75 5.42 9.49
N ASP A 107 -2.66 5.22 10.45
CA ASP A 107 -3.24 6.29 11.25
C ASP A 107 -2.16 7.07 12.01
N GLU A 108 -1.27 6.37 12.72
CA GLU A 108 -0.21 7.00 13.51
C GLU A 108 0.83 7.70 12.63
N ILE A 109 1.17 7.11 11.48
CA ILE A 109 2.10 7.71 10.50
C ILE A 109 1.57 9.07 10.02
N TYR A 110 0.31 9.16 9.66
CA TYR A 110 -0.27 10.43 9.23
C TYR A 110 -0.50 11.41 10.39
N GLU A 111 -0.91 10.92 11.55
CA GLU A 111 -1.07 11.79 12.74
C GLU A 111 0.25 12.43 13.15
N LYS A 112 1.33 11.66 13.14
CA LYS A 112 2.67 12.11 13.56
C LYS A 112 3.57 12.52 12.40
N GLN A 113 3.02 12.77 11.20
CA GLN A 113 3.81 13.02 9.98
C GLN A 113 4.86 14.12 10.19
N ASN A 114 4.47 15.26 10.77
CA ASN A 114 5.38 16.37 11.01
C ASN A 114 6.53 16.02 11.99
N ALA A 115 6.32 15.05 12.88
CA ALA A 115 7.33 14.64 13.84
C ALA A 115 8.36 13.69 13.23
N TRP A 116 7.91 12.69 12.45
CA TRP A 116 8.82 11.69 11.89
C TRP A 116 9.40 12.10 10.53
N ALA A 117 8.63 12.78 9.67
CA ALA A 117 9.05 13.16 8.32
C ALA A 117 9.92 14.43 8.28
N SER A 118 10.18 15.06 9.43
CA SER A 118 11.01 16.28 9.52
C SER A 118 12.50 15.96 9.54
N GLY A 119 13.28 16.80 8.83
CA GLY A 119 14.74 16.70 8.75
C GLY A 119 15.22 16.18 7.39
N ASN A 120 16.54 16.32 7.15
CA ASN A 120 17.17 15.94 5.87
C ASN A 120 17.99 14.66 5.99
N ASP A 121 18.14 14.10 7.20
CA ASP A 121 18.91 12.87 7.43
C ASP A 121 17.96 11.66 7.47
N ILE A 122 18.07 10.81 6.46
CA ILE A 122 17.26 9.60 6.34
C ILE A 122 17.45 8.62 7.52
N ASN A 123 18.63 8.58 8.14
CA ASN A 123 18.88 7.70 9.27
C ASN A 123 18.08 8.16 10.49
N SER A 124 18.03 9.48 10.73
CA SER A 124 17.21 10.07 11.78
C SER A 124 15.72 9.83 11.56
N ILE A 125 15.26 9.96 10.31
CA ILE A 125 13.88 9.65 9.91
C ILE A 125 13.57 8.16 10.15
N ASN A 126 14.45 7.26 9.73
CA ASN A 126 14.30 5.82 9.92
C ASN A 126 14.25 5.42 11.40
N LEU A 127 15.01 6.09 12.27
CA LEU A 127 14.93 5.87 13.71
C LEU A 127 13.56 6.26 14.29
N LYS A 128 12.98 7.36 13.82
CA LYS A 128 11.63 7.78 14.23
C LYS A 128 10.56 6.82 13.73
N LEU A 129 10.65 6.40 12.45
CA LEU A 129 9.77 5.39 11.86
C LEU A 129 9.85 4.06 12.59
N SER A 130 11.06 3.62 12.95
CA SER A 130 11.30 2.39 13.73
C SER A 130 10.60 2.41 15.09
N LYS A 131 10.64 3.55 15.79
CA LYS A 131 9.95 3.71 17.07
C LYS A 131 8.43 3.53 16.91
N ILE A 132 7.85 4.07 15.86
CA ILE A 132 6.42 3.90 15.56
C ILE A 132 6.12 2.43 15.21
N ALA A 133 6.91 1.82 14.31
CA ALA A 133 6.68 0.47 13.82
C ALA A 133 6.74 -0.60 14.92
N LYS A 134 7.55 -0.38 15.97
CA LYS A 134 7.61 -1.27 17.15
C LYS A 134 6.27 -1.39 17.88
N ASN A 135 5.45 -0.34 17.90
CA ASN A 135 4.12 -0.38 18.51
C ASN A 135 3.17 -1.35 17.79
N TYR A 136 3.52 -1.75 16.56
CA TYR A 136 2.71 -2.59 15.68
C TYR A 136 3.33 -3.96 15.39
N GLY A 137 4.24 -4.42 16.29
CA GLY A 137 4.75 -5.78 16.30
C GLY A 137 6.02 -6.02 15.48
N LEU A 138 6.68 -4.97 14.98
CA LEU A 138 8.01 -5.10 14.38
C LEU A 138 9.10 -4.95 15.44
N ASN A 139 9.94 -5.97 15.60
CA ASN A 139 11.18 -5.87 16.36
C ASN A 139 12.33 -5.29 15.52
N ASP A 140 13.47 -5.01 16.15
CA ASP A 140 14.61 -4.38 15.48
C ASP A 140 15.11 -5.18 14.26
N ASP A 141 15.20 -6.51 14.37
CA ASP A 141 15.67 -7.37 13.28
C ASP A 141 14.72 -7.34 12.07
N LYS A 142 13.41 -7.40 12.32
CA LYS A 142 12.39 -7.28 11.27
C LYS A 142 12.44 -5.90 10.61
N ILE A 143 12.58 -4.82 11.37
CA ILE A 143 12.69 -3.45 10.86
C ILE A 143 13.91 -3.30 9.94
N VAL A 144 15.09 -3.77 10.40
CA VAL A 144 16.31 -3.74 9.58
C VAL A 144 16.13 -4.56 8.30
N THR A 145 15.54 -5.75 8.40
CA THR A 145 15.24 -6.61 7.25
C THR A 145 14.30 -5.92 6.28
N CYS A 146 13.25 -5.25 6.76
CA CYS A 146 12.34 -4.48 5.93
C CYS A 146 13.02 -3.34 5.17
N PHE A 147 13.81 -2.54 5.86
CA PHE A 147 14.53 -1.43 5.22
C PHE A 147 15.52 -1.90 4.15
N LYS A 148 16.18 -3.06 4.37
CA LYS A 148 17.15 -3.64 3.43
C LYS A 148 16.52 -4.51 2.35
N ASN A 149 15.20 -4.70 2.35
CA ASN A 149 14.54 -5.57 1.38
C ASN A 149 14.41 -4.88 0.02
N GLU A 150 15.39 -5.09 -0.86
CA GLU A 150 15.42 -4.57 -2.22
C GLU A 150 14.27 -5.10 -3.09
N ASN A 151 13.90 -6.37 -2.94
CA ASN A 151 12.77 -6.95 -3.68
C ASN A 151 11.43 -6.26 -3.32
N LEU A 152 11.24 -5.89 -2.05
CA LEU A 152 10.07 -5.14 -1.60
C LEU A 152 10.09 -3.72 -2.16
N GLU A 153 11.24 -3.08 -2.13
CA GLU A 153 11.46 -1.75 -2.71
C GLU A 153 11.11 -1.73 -4.19
N ASP A 154 11.70 -2.64 -4.97
CA ASP A 154 11.43 -2.77 -6.40
C ASP A 154 9.93 -2.96 -6.69
N LYS A 155 9.25 -3.80 -5.92
CA LYS A 155 7.80 -4.01 -6.08
C LYS A 155 7.00 -2.75 -5.81
N ILE A 156 7.31 -1.99 -4.76
CA ILE A 156 6.63 -0.72 -4.45
C ILE A 156 6.85 0.28 -5.59
N LEU A 157 8.09 0.40 -6.08
CA LEU A 157 8.43 1.32 -7.16
C LEU A 157 7.80 0.90 -8.50
N GLN A 158 7.79 -0.39 -8.82
CA GLN A 158 7.11 -0.93 -10.00
C GLN A 158 5.59 -0.69 -9.94
N ASP A 159 4.96 -0.93 -8.78
CA ASP A 159 3.54 -0.63 -8.57
C ASP A 159 3.26 0.87 -8.75
N ARG A 160 4.10 1.74 -8.20
CA ARG A 160 4.01 3.19 -8.39
C ARG A 160 4.05 3.56 -9.88
N ILE A 161 5.02 3.01 -10.63
CA ILE A 161 5.17 3.28 -12.07
C ILE A 161 3.97 2.75 -12.86
N LYS A 162 3.53 1.52 -12.56
CA LYS A 162 2.35 0.91 -13.18
C LYS A 162 1.11 1.76 -12.93
N ASN A 163 0.84 2.10 -11.67
CA ASN A 163 -0.33 2.88 -11.27
C ASN A 163 -0.28 4.31 -11.86
N SER A 164 0.90 4.93 -11.93
CA SER A 164 1.06 6.24 -12.59
C SER A 164 0.59 6.22 -14.04
N LYS A 165 0.90 5.15 -14.77
CA LYS A 165 0.49 4.98 -16.18
C LYS A 165 -0.99 4.58 -16.30
N GLU A 166 -1.41 3.57 -15.55
CA GLU A 166 -2.75 2.99 -15.63
C GLU A 166 -3.85 3.98 -15.20
N TYR A 167 -3.60 4.69 -14.11
CA TYR A 167 -4.57 5.63 -13.50
C TYR A 167 -4.23 7.10 -13.79
N SER A 168 -3.22 7.37 -14.62
CA SER A 168 -2.77 8.75 -14.93
C SER A 168 -2.54 9.60 -13.69
N ILE A 169 -1.88 9.03 -12.65
CA ILE A 169 -1.63 9.70 -11.37
C ILE A 169 -0.55 10.79 -11.56
N GLN A 170 -0.91 12.03 -11.31
CA GLN A 170 -0.03 13.21 -11.43
C GLN A 170 0.33 13.82 -10.07
N SER A 171 -0.49 13.57 -9.06
CA SER A 171 -0.32 14.12 -7.71
C SER A 171 -0.88 13.18 -6.66
N THR A 172 -0.56 13.44 -5.39
CA THR A 172 -1.12 12.75 -4.23
C THR A 172 -1.77 13.73 -3.27
N PRO A 173 -2.90 13.39 -2.65
CA PRO A 173 -3.67 12.17 -2.89
C PRO A 173 -4.43 12.21 -4.21
N THR A 174 -4.60 11.05 -4.86
CA THR A 174 -5.56 10.85 -5.95
C THR A 174 -6.55 9.78 -5.52
N ILE A 175 -7.85 10.06 -5.69
CA ILE A 175 -8.95 9.21 -5.23
C ILE A 175 -9.67 8.62 -6.45
N PHE A 176 -9.99 7.33 -6.36
CA PHE A 176 -10.88 6.66 -7.30
C PHE A 176 -12.06 6.05 -6.53
N ILE A 177 -13.25 6.21 -7.08
CA ILE A 177 -14.47 5.57 -6.60
C ILE A 177 -14.99 4.70 -7.74
N ASN A 178 -15.03 3.37 -7.55
CA ASN A 178 -15.43 2.41 -8.58
C ASN A 178 -14.73 2.64 -9.93
N GLU A 179 -13.41 2.64 -9.94
CA GLU A 179 -12.54 2.84 -11.13
C GLU A 179 -12.67 4.23 -11.80
N LYS A 180 -13.52 5.11 -11.31
CA LYS A 180 -13.65 6.47 -11.80
C LYS A 180 -12.86 7.43 -10.91
N LYS A 181 -11.98 8.23 -11.53
CA LYS A 181 -11.25 9.26 -10.82
C LYS A 181 -12.24 10.26 -10.22
N TYR A 182 -12.05 10.57 -8.96
CA TYR A 182 -12.80 11.60 -8.26
C TYR A 182 -12.09 12.94 -8.42
N ASP A 183 -12.73 13.87 -9.10
CA ASP A 183 -12.21 15.21 -9.40
C ASP A 183 -12.92 16.33 -8.59
N GLY A 184 -13.73 15.95 -7.59
CA GLY A 184 -14.41 16.89 -6.70
C GLY A 184 -13.54 17.38 -5.56
N ASP A 185 -14.11 18.23 -4.71
CA ASP A 185 -13.44 18.76 -3.51
C ASP A 185 -13.10 17.66 -2.52
N HIS A 186 -11.89 17.70 -1.99
CA HIS A 186 -11.45 16.78 -0.95
C HIS A 186 -12.03 17.18 0.41
N ASN A 187 -13.34 17.05 0.55
CA ASN A 187 -14.06 17.17 1.81
C ASN A 187 -15.03 15.99 1.99
N TYR A 188 -15.36 15.70 3.24
CA TYR A 188 -16.15 14.52 3.59
C TYR A 188 -17.52 14.51 2.92
N ASN A 189 -18.23 15.65 2.93
CA ASN A 189 -19.60 15.71 2.41
C ASN A 189 -19.68 15.46 0.90
N GLU A 190 -18.71 15.95 0.15
CA GLU A 190 -18.67 15.74 -1.31
C GLU A 190 -18.26 14.31 -1.67
N ILE A 191 -17.25 13.76 -0.99
CA ILE A 191 -16.85 12.34 -1.22
C ILE A 191 -17.97 11.39 -0.80
N ARG A 192 -18.72 11.70 0.26
CA ARG A 192 -19.86 10.93 0.73
C ARG A 192 -21.01 10.86 -0.28
N LYS A 193 -21.20 11.91 -1.07
CA LYS A 193 -22.26 11.96 -2.10
C LYS A 193 -21.87 11.25 -3.39
N ALA A 194 -20.57 11.16 -3.68
CA ALA A 194 -20.04 10.54 -4.90
C ALA A 194 -20.10 9.02 -4.85
#